data_a3d7b0fb2c52b1337fe5ea3d2a13d8fd
#
_entry.id   a3d7b0fb2c52b1337fe5ea3d2a13d8fd
#
_cell.length_a   1.000
_cell.length_b   1.000
_cell.length_c   1.000
_cell.angle_alpha   90.00
_cell.angle_beta   90.00
_cell.angle_gamma   90.00
#
_symmetry.space_group_name_H-M   'P 1'
#
loop_
_entity.id
_entity.type
_entity.pdbx_description
1 polymer ?
#
loop_
_entity_poly.entity_id
_entity_poly.type
_entity_poly.pdbx_seq_one_letter_code
_entity_poly.pdbx_strand_id
1 'polypeptide(L)'
;MTKNFNLESLDKDYLFHPVTNLKSHLTDEMLILEKGEGIYVFDRDGKQYIDGLAGLWCTSLGHGVSELAEVAKEQMTKLGYSTLFSSKSHEPAILLAEKLIEMSPFSSGKVFFGLSGSDANDTQ
;
A
#
# COMPACT_ATOMS: atom_id res chain seq x y z
N MET A 1 19.79 16.13 -16.47
CA MET A 1 18.69 16.79 -17.22
C MET A 1 17.40 16.14 -16.77
N THR A 2 16.70 16.75 -15.83
CA THR A 2 15.34 16.33 -15.44
C THR A 2 14.40 16.67 -16.58
N LYS A 3 13.91 15.67 -17.30
CA LYS A 3 12.81 15.86 -18.25
C LYS A 3 11.63 16.42 -17.48
N ASN A 4 11.21 17.62 -17.81
CA ASN A 4 9.98 18.21 -17.28
C ASN A 4 8.82 17.42 -17.92
N PHE A 5 8.37 16.37 -17.24
CA PHE A 5 7.22 15.59 -17.69
C PHE A 5 5.94 16.37 -17.35
N ASN A 6 5.08 16.57 -18.34
CA ASN A 6 3.70 16.98 -18.06
C ASN A 6 2.96 15.76 -17.50
N LEU A 7 2.95 15.63 -16.17
CA LEU A 7 2.35 14.46 -15.49
C LEU A 7 0.84 14.37 -15.72
N GLU A 8 0.14 15.49 -15.84
CA GLU A 8 -1.30 15.49 -16.13
C GLU A 8 -1.60 14.89 -17.51
N SER A 9 -0.80 15.25 -18.52
CA SER A 9 -0.94 14.66 -19.86
C SER A 9 -0.65 13.16 -19.83
N LEU A 10 0.42 12.76 -19.16
CA LEU A 10 0.80 11.36 -19.06
C LEU A 10 -0.26 10.53 -18.29
N ASP A 11 -0.85 11.09 -17.25
CA ASP A 11 -1.92 10.46 -16.50
C ASP A 11 -3.15 10.24 -17.40
N LYS A 12 -3.62 11.28 -18.06
CA LYS A 12 -4.79 11.22 -18.97
C LYS A 12 -4.59 10.28 -20.15
N ASP A 13 -3.35 10.14 -20.63
CA ASP A 13 -3.02 9.29 -21.77
C ASP A 13 -2.84 7.81 -21.41
N TYR A 14 -2.33 7.50 -20.20
CA TYR A 14 -1.84 6.17 -19.88
C TYR A 14 -2.40 5.55 -18.61
N LEU A 15 -3.00 6.33 -17.68
CA LEU A 15 -3.48 5.80 -16.41
C LEU A 15 -5.00 5.66 -16.39
N PHE A 16 -5.47 4.44 -16.15
CA PHE A 16 -6.90 4.19 -15.95
C PHE A 16 -7.28 4.40 -14.48
N HIS A 17 -8.21 5.31 -14.23
CA HIS A 17 -8.72 5.60 -12.88
C HIS A 17 -9.99 4.78 -12.59
N PRO A 18 -9.95 3.83 -11.64
CA PRO A 18 -11.16 3.13 -11.20
C PRO A 18 -12.12 4.09 -10.46
N VAL A 19 -13.40 3.74 -10.46
CA VAL A 19 -14.47 4.53 -9.78
C VAL A 19 -14.47 6.01 -10.18
N THR A 20 -14.11 6.30 -11.43
CA THR A 20 -13.95 7.66 -11.94
C THR A 20 -14.75 7.83 -13.23
N ASN A 21 -15.42 8.97 -13.39
CA ASN A 21 -16.00 9.32 -14.69
C ASN A 21 -14.88 9.73 -15.65
N LEU A 22 -14.46 8.81 -16.52
CA LEU A 22 -13.31 9.01 -17.40
C LEU A 22 -13.51 10.19 -18.38
N LYS A 23 -14.76 10.52 -18.73
CA LYS A 23 -15.03 11.63 -19.64
C LYS A 23 -14.76 12.98 -18.96
N SER A 24 -15.19 13.16 -17.73
CA SER A 24 -14.92 14.40 -16.98
C SER A 24 -13.45 14.47 -16.55
N HIS A 25 -12.83 13.34 -16.21
CA HIS A 25 -11.40 13.28 -15.86
C HIS A 25 -10.47 13.90 -16.91
N LEU A 26 -10.82 13.79 -18.20
CA LEU A 26 -10.01 14.39 -19.28
C LEU A 26 -10.00 15.92 -19.22
N THR A 27 -11.02 16.54 -18.63
CA THR A 27 -11.19 18.00 -18.56
C THR A 27 -11.03 18.57 -17.17
N ASP A 28 -11.16 17.74 -16.13
CA ASP A 28 -11.07 18.17 -14.76
C ASP A 28 -9.64 18.55 -14.38
N GLU A 29 -9.51 19.48 -13.44
CA GLU A 29 -8.25 19.79 -12.78
C GLU A 29 -7.80 18.59 -11.95
N MET A 30 -6.56 18.20 -12.10
CA MET A 30 -6.01 17.00 -11.48
C MET A 30 -5.27 17.33 -10.19
N LEU A 31 -5.56 16.57 -9.14
CA LEU A 31 -4.82 16.62 -7.88
C LEU A 31 -3.72 15.57 -7.89
N ILE A 32 -2.47 15.99 -8.11
CA ILE A 32 -1.30 15.10 -8.07
C ILE A 32 -0.66 15.21 -6.69
N LEU A 33 -0.80 14.16 -5.88
CA LEU A 33 -0.20 14.07 -4.56
C LEU A 33 1.27 13.68 -4.65
N GLU A 34 2.12 14.33 -3.86
CA GLU A 34 3.58 14.11 -3.85
C GLU A 34 4.08 13.59 -2.50
N LYS A 35 3.48 14.03 -1.40
CA LYS A 35 3.96 13.72 -0.04
C LYS A 35 2.80 13.39 0.89
N GLY A 36 3.06 12.54 1.89
CA GLY A 36 2.18 12.33 3.03
C GLY A 36 2.93 12.45 4.35
N GLU A 37 2.27 12.99 5.39
CA GLU A 37 2.82 13.14 6.74
C GLU A 37 1.70 13.11 7.78
N GLY A 38 1.70 12.10 8.65
CA GLY A 38 0.62 11.89 9.61
C GLY A 38 -0.73 11.73 8.90
N ILE A 39 -1.69 12.59 9.20
CA ILE A 39 -3.02 12.62 8.58
C ILE A 39 -3.10 13.50 7.33
N TYR A 40 -2.01 14.08 6.90
CA TYR A 40 -1.99 15.05 5.81
C TYR A 40 -1.33 14.48 4.56
N VAL A 41 -1.85 14.91 3.42
CA VAL A 41 -1.21 14.74 2.10
C VAL A 41 -0.97 16.10 1.46
N PHE A 42 0.01 16.18 0.60
CA PHE A 42 0.45 17.42 -0.05
C PHE A 42 0.52 17.21 -1.55
N ASP A 43 0.04 18.18 -2.30
CA ASP A 43 0.22 18.20 -3.74
C ASP A 43 1.62 18.71 -4.12
N ARG A 44 1.88 18.76 -5.42
CA ARG A 44 3.16 19.21 -5.97
C ARG A 44 3.48 20.69 -5.72
N ASP A 45 2.46 21.50 -5.45
CA ASP A 45 2.60 22.91 -5.12
C ASP A 45 2.80 23.13 -3.61
N GLY A 46 2.79 22.04 -2.84
CA GLY A 46 2.97 22.04 -1.39
C GLY A 46 1.70 22.37 -0.62
N LYS A 47 0.55 22.43 -1.28
CA LYS A 47 -0.72 22.65 -0.61
C LYS A 47 -1.13 21.40 0.16
N GLN A 48 -1.58 21.61 1.39
CA GLN A 48 -1.91 20.58 2.35
C GLN A 48 -3.40 20.24 2.32
N TYR A 49 -3.69 18.95 2.43
CA TYR A 49 -5.04 18.41 2.54
C TYR A 49 -5.11 17.38 3.67
N ILE A 50 -6.28 17.24 4.30
CA ILE A 50 -6.53 16.16 5.26
C ILE A 50 -6.92 14.91 4.47
N ASP A 51 -6.20 13.81 4.68
CA ASP A 51 -6.56 12.51 4.14
C ASP A 51 -7.59 11.83 5.04
N GLY A 52 -8.85 12.22 4.91
CA GLY A 52 -9.95 11.69 5.71
C GLY A 52 -10.31 10.23 5.42
N LEU A 53 -9.81 9.67 4.32
CA LEU A 53 -9.99 8.26 3.95
C LEU A 53 -8.80 7.37 4.33
N ALA A 54 -7.74 7.94 4.92
CA ALA A 54 -6.52 7.21 5.26
C ALA A 54 -5.99 6.32 4.11
N GLY A 55 -5.87 6.91 2.91
CA GLY A 55 -5.46 6.20 1.70
C GLY A 55 -6.40 5.05 1.32
N LEU A 56 -7.69 5.20 1.53
CA LEU A 56 -8.73 4.16 1.43
C LEU A 56 -8.48 3.03 2.44
N TRP A 57 -8.40 3.41 3.74
CA TRP A 57 -8.23 2.52 4.92
C TRP A 57 -6.89 1.80 5.01
N CYS A 58 -5.90 2.22 4.23
CA CYS A 58 -4.59 1.55 4.16
C CYS A 58 -3.52 2.20 5.04
N THR A 59 -3.71 3.45 5.48
CA THR A 59 -2.72 4.21 6.26
C THR A 59 -3.20 4.54 7.67
N SER A 60 -3.68 3.52 8.41
CA SER A 60 -4.24 3.70 9.77
C SER A 60 -3.25 4.31 10.77
N LEU A 61 -1.95 4.16 10.56
CA LEU A 61 -0.89 4.76 11.37
C LEU A 61 -0.46 6.15 10.86
N GLY A 62 -1.09 6.62 9.78
CA GLY A 62 -0.70 7.83 9.08
C GLY A 62 0.37 7.61 8.02
N HIS A 63 0.67 8.68 7.29
CA HIS A 63 1.71 8.70 6.26
C HIS A 63 3.09 8.98 6.88
N GLY A 64 4.15 8.52 6.22
CA GLY A 64 5.52 8.88 6.56
C GLY A 64 6.06 8.25 7.85
N VAL A 65 5.55 7.08 8.26
CA VAL A 65 6.03 6.34 9.45
C VAL A 65 7.41 5.76 9.16
N SER A 66 8.45 6.42 9.65
CA SER A 66 9.85 6.10 9.38
C SER A 66 10.25 4.72 9.86
N GLU A 67 9.72 4.28 11.01
CA GLU A 67 10.01 2.97 11.59
C GLU A 67 9.59 1.83 10.66
N LEU A 68 8.41 1.95 10.03
CA LEU A 68 7.95 0.95 9.07
C LEU A 68 8.80 0.94 7.79
N ALA A 69 9.22 2.12 7.33
CA ALA A 69 10.07 2.25 6.16
C ALA A 69 11.44 1.62 6.37
N GLU A 70 12.07 1.85 7.53
CA GLU A 70 13.38 1.25 7.84
C GLU A 70 13.30 -0.27 8.00
N VAL A 71 12.30 -0.81 8.70
CA VAL A 71 12.10 -2.27 8.82
C VAL A 71 11.89 -2.92 7.44
N ALA A 72 11.08 -2.29 6.57
CA ALA A 72 10.88 -2.77 5.20
C ALA A 72 12.19 -2.76 4.41
N LYS A 73 12.96 -1.68 4.46
CA LYS A 73 14.26 -1.54 3.81
C LYS A 73 15.27 -2.61 4.28
N GLU A 74 15.38 -2.81 5.59
CA GLU A 74 16.26 -3.82 6.17
C GLU A 74 15.88 -5.23 5.70
N GLN A 75 14.60 -5.58 5.79
CA GLN A 75 14.12 -6.89 5.34
C GLN A 75 14.30 -7.10 3.84
N MET A 76 13.99 -6.11 3.01
CA MET A 76 14.18 -6.19 1.56
C MET A 76 15.65 -6.33 1.17
N THR A 77 16.55 -5.72 1.93
CA THR A 77 18.00 -5.86 1.74
C THR A 77 18.49 -7.25 2.14
N LYS A 78 17.94 -7.81 3.23
CA LYS A 78 18.31 -9.15 3.75
C LYS A 78 17.71 -10.26 2.87
N LEU A 79 16.42 -10.19 2.60
CA LEU A 79 15.66 -11.15 1.80
C LEU A 79 14.37 -10.48 1.29
N GLY A 80 14.38 -10.00 0.05
CA GLY A 80 13.26 -9.27 -0.54
C GLY A 80 12.07 -10.15 -0.90
N TYR A 81 12.31 -11.42 -1.19
CA TYR A 81 11.27 -12.40 -1.52
C TYR A 81 11.72 -13.83 -1.27
N SER A 82 10.81 -14.67 -0.79
CA SER A 82 10.96 -16.13 -0.75
C SER A 82 9.60 -16.81 -0.83
N THR A 83 9.54 -17.96 -1.46
CA THR A 83 8.34 -18.80 -1.45
C THR A 83 8.24 -19.60 -0.16
N LEU A 84 7.01 -19.91 0.27
CA LEU A 84 6.72 -20.83 1.38
C LEU A 84 6.47 -22.26 0.91
N PHE A 85 6.75 -22.58 -0.37
CA PHE A 85 6.53 -23.90 -0.92
C PHE A 85 7.61 -24.89 -0.52
N SER A 86 7.28 -26.19 -0.50
CA SER A 86 8.22 -27.29 -0.27
C SER A 86 9.02 -27.15 1.04
N SER A 87 8.34 -26.81 2.13
CA SER A 87 8.91 -26.66 3.47
C SER A 87 9.95 -25.55 3.60
N LYS A 88 9.99 -24.59 2.67
CA LYS A 88 10.75 -23.35 2.83
C LYS A 88 9.96 -22.37 3.68
N SER A 89 10.65 -21.59 4.47
CA SER A 89 10.05 -20.53 5.27
C SER A 89 11.05 -19.40 5.53
N HIS A 90 10.57 -18.32 6.15
CA HIS A 90 11.40 -17.22 6.62
C HIS A 90 10.83 -16.61 7.90
N GLU A 91 11.70 -16.07 8.71
CA GLU A 91 11.40 -15.58 10.05
C GLU A 91 10.19 -14.63 10.11
N PRO A 92 10.08 -13.56 9.31
CA PRO A 92 8.93 -12.66 9.37
C PRO A 92 7.56 -13.34 9.14
N ALA A 93 7.49 -14.31 8.22
CA ALA A 93 6.24 -15.04 7.99
C ALA A 93 5.85 -15.93 9.17
N ILE A 94 6.85 -16.58 9.80
CA ILE A 94 6.63 -17.45 10.98
C ILE A 94 6.09 -16.61 12.14
N LEU A 95 6.79 -15.51 12.48
CA LEU A 95 6.43 -14.65 13.60
C LEU A 95 5.08 -13.95 13.40
N LEU A 96 4.80 -13.51 12.17
CA LEU A 96 3.49 -12.91 11.84
C LEU A 96 2.37 -13.95 11.96
N ALA A 97 2.57 -15.18 11.50
CA ALA A 97 1.57 -16.24 11.62
C ALA A 97 1.26 -16.57 13.09
N GLU A 98 2.29 -16.69 13.93
CA GLU A 98 2.14 -16.88 15.38
C GLU A 98 1.30 -15.73 15.98
N LYS A 99 1.68 -14.49 15.69
CA LYS A 99 0.98 -13.31 16.21
C LYS A 99 -0.47 -13.22 15.79
N LEU A 100 -0.78 -13.58 14.55
CA LEU A 100 -2.16 -13.59 14.05
C LEU A 100 -3.01 -14.67 14.76
N ILE A 101 -2.46 -15.85 15.03
CA ILE A 101 -3.18 -16.88 15.80
C ILE A 101 -3.40 -16.44 17.25
N GLU A 102 -2.41 -15.85 17.92
CA GLU A 102 -2.58 -15.30 19.27
C GLU A 102 -3.69 -14.26 19.37
N MET A 103 -3.84 -13.41 18.34
CA MET A 103 -4.87 -12.34 18.29
C MET A 103 -6.23 -12.85 17.83
N SER A 104 -6.30 -14.04 17.24
CA SER A 104 -7.54 -14.61 16.71
C SER A 104 -8.43 -15.17 17.85
N PRO A 105 -9.74 -15.35 17.62
CA PRO A 105 -10.62 -16.01 18.58
C PRO A 105 -10.43 -17.55 18.63
N PHE A 106 -9.53 -18.10 17.82
CA PHE A 106 -9.31 -19.53 17.72
C PHE A 106 -8.19 -19.97 18.68
N SER A 107 -8.37 -21.12 19.32
CA SER A 107 -7.35 -21.69 20.22
C SER A 107 -6.18 -22.34 19.48
N SER A 108 -6.32 -22.61 18.20
CA SER A 108 -5.30 -23.17 17.31
C SER A 108 -5.66 -22.91 15.85
N GLY A 109 -4.68 -22.95 14.96
CA GLY A 109 -4.90 -22.77 13.53
C GLY A 109 -3.59 -22.62 12.77
N LYS A 110 -3.73 -22.38 11.47
CA LYS A 110 -2.62 -22.02 10.57
C LYS A 110 -3.02 -20.82 9.74
N VAL A 111 -2.05 -20.00 9.40
CA VAL A 111 -2.25 -18.80 8.57
C VAL A 111 -1.82 -19.11 7.14
N PHE A 112 -2.69 -18.79 6.20
CA PHE A 112 -2.37 -18.71 4.78
C PHE A 112 -2.34 -17.23 4.38
N PHE A 113 -1.23 -16.78 3.80
CA PHE A 113 -1.07 -15.40 3.35
C PHE A 113 -1.53 -15.25 1.90
N GLY A 114 -2.64 -14.53 1.70
CA GLY A 114 -3.18 -14.17 0.39
C GLY A 114 -2.81 -12.74 -0.02
N LEU A 115 -3.27 -12.32 -1.20
CA LEU A 115 -2.98 -10.99 -1.77
C LEU A 115 -4.10 -9.97 -1.50
N SER A 116 -5.30 -10.42 -1.18
CA SER A 116 -6.47 -9.57 -0.95
C SER A 116 -7.54 -10.30 -0.14
N GLY A 117 -8.55 -9.56 0.34
CA GLY A 117 -9.71 -10.17 0.97
C GLY A 117 -10.48 -11.11 0.05
N SER A 118 -10.59 -10.80 -1.24
CA SER A 118 -11.22 -11.68 -2.23
C SER A 118 -10.46 -12.98 -2.41
N ASP A 119 -9.13 -12.90 -2.54
CA ASP A 119 -8.25 -14.07 -2.62
C ASP A 119 -8.35 -14.94 -1.37
N ALA A 120 -8.39 -14.33 -0.19
CA ALA A 120 -8.58 -15.05 1.07
C ALA A 120 -9.93 -15.78 1.13
N ASN A 121 -11.02 -15.15 0.67
CA ASN A 121 -12.34 -15.78 0.62
C ASN A 121 -12.43 -16.93 -0.40
N ASP A 122 -11.77 -16.78 -1.55
CA ASP A 122 -11.75 -17.83 -2.58
C ASP A 122 -10.91 -19.05 -2.17
N THR A 123 -9.98 -18.87 -1.23
CA THR A 123 -9.04 -19.93 -0.79
C THR A 123 -9.59 -20.76 0.38
N GLN A 124 -10.68 -20.34 1.04
CA GLN A 124 -11.29 -21.01 2.19
C GLN A 124 -11.91 -22.37 1.85
#